data_6d6923ef0023c238b24ddc8feda9b4fa
#
_entry.id   6d6923ef0023c238b24ddc8feda9b4fa
#
_cell.length_a   1.000
_cell.length_b   1.000
_cell.length_c   1.000
_cell.angle_alpha   90.00
_cell.angle_beta   90.00
_cell.angle_gamma   90.00
#
_symmetry.space_group_name_H-M   'P 1'
#
loop_
_entity.id
_entity.type
_entity.pdbx_description
1 polymer ?
#
loop_
_entity_poly.entity_id
_entity_poly.type
_entity_poly.pdbx_seq_one_letter_code
_entity_poly.pdbx_strand_id
1 'polypeptide(L)'
;MPNARSLFVFVVLTTIAITGPAAAAAEPADFSGERAMEHLEAVCQVGPRPSGSEAMRRQRALLAEHFRAAGGAVSGQAFRIRDRRTGSPVHIENLLISWHPDRRERILLAAHYDTRPYPDRDPFDPRGRFIGANDGASGVAVLMELARFMAGIEGPGVDFVLFDAEEYVFAAGDPYFLGSTYFARQYAAARRKEEGPVYRCGVLLDMVGDRDLEIWQERRSVSWPETRPVVESIWEVAARLGVREFIPRPRHEIDDDHVPLRNIGKIPTCDIIDFDYPAWHTTRDTPEQCSAESLGKVGRVILAWLREQPEAPSR
;
A
#
# COMPACT_ATOMS: atom_id res chain seq x y z
N MET A 1 83.42 -36.86 -28.79
CA MET A 1 82.18 -36.14 -29.10
C MET A 1 81.24 -36.34 -27.91
N PRO A 2 80.95 -35.33 -27.07
CA PRO A 2 80.11 -35.50 -25.88
C PRO A 2 78.69 -35.17 -26.23
N ASN A 3 77.80 -36.01 -25.70
CA ASN A 3 76.31 -35.89 -25.77
C ASN A 3 75.77 -34.74 -24.88
N ALA A 4 75.03 -33.84 -25.50
CA ALA A 4 74.25 -32.82 -24.79
C ALA A 4 72.97 -33.46 -24.26
N ARG A 5 72.78 -33.48 -22.93
CA ARG A 5 71.50 -33.81 -22.28
C ARG A 5 70.74 -32.49 -22.03
N SER A 6 69.63 -32.33 -22.74
CA SER A 6 68.73 -31.22 -22.49
C SER A 6 67.92 -31.48 -21.20
N LEU A 7 68.00 -30.56 -20.27
CA LEU A 7 67.24 -30.54 -19.03
C LEU A 7 65.93 -29.74 -19.25
N PHE A 8 64.79 -30.44 -19.26
CA PHE A 8 63.47 -29.78 -19.29
C PHE A 8 63.09 -29.42 -17.85
N VAL A 9 63.02 -28.12 -17.58
CA VAL A 9 62.48 -27.62 -16.32
C VAL A 9 60.96 -27.41 -16.49
N PHE A 10 60.15 -28.21 -15.78
CA PHE A 10 58.71 -27.99 -15.69
C PHE A 10 58.45 -26.94 -14.61
N VAL A 11 57.97 -25.77 -15.03
CA VAL A 11 57.45 -24.75 -14.14
C VAL A 11 55.96 -25.05 -13.89
N VAL A 12 55.62 -25.51 -12.69
CA VAL A 12 54.25 -25.67 -12.24
C VAL A 12 53.74 -24.34 -11.73
N LEU A 13 52.89 -23.68 -12.51
CA LEU A 13 52.18 -22.48 -12.09
C LEU A 13 50.99 -22.89 -11.21
N THR A 14 51.12 -22.73 -9.90
CA THR A 14 50.02 -22.90 -8.94
C THR A 14 49.18 -21.60 -8.93
N THR A 15 48.01 -21.63 -9.53
CA THR A 15 47.02 -20.57 -9.45
C THR A 15 46.35 -20.64 -8.08
N ILE A 16 46.67 -19.70 -7.19
CA ILE A 16 45.94 -19.50 -5.93
C ILE A 16 44.66 -18.74 -6.28
N ALA A 17 43.51 -19.41 -6.20
CA ALA A 17 42.21 -18.79 -6.28
C ALA A 17 41.95 -18.00 -4.95
N ILE A 18 42.03 -16.68 -5.02
CA ILE A 18 41.63 -15.81 -3.92
C ILE A 18 40.11 -15.78 -3.91
N THR A 19 39.51 -16.62 -3.09
CA THR A 19 38.08 -16.48 -2.75
C THR A 19 37.93 -15.27 -1.81
N GLY A 20 37.50 -14.13 -2.38
CA GLY A 20 37.11 -12.98 -1.58
C GLY A 20 35.95 -13.37 -0.64
N PRO A 21 35.83 -12.73 0.52
CA PRO A 21 34.70 -12.98 1.40
C PRO A 21 33.41 -12.72 0.62
N ALA A 22 32.51 -13.70 0.62
CA ALA A 22 31.13 -13.48 0.13
C ALA A 22 30.55 -12.31 0.92
N ALA A 23 30.11 -11.26 0.22
CA ALA A 23 29.42 -10.15 0.86
C ALA A 23 28.25 -10.77 1.64
N ALA A 24 28.28 -10.69 2.96
CA ALA A 24 27.16 -11.05 3.80
C ALA A 24 25.99 -10.22 3.29
N ALA A 25 24.90 -10.89 2.87
CA ALA A 25 23.67 -10.21 2.53
C ALA A 25 23.31 -9.36 3.77
N ALA A 26 23.29 -8.03 3.59
CA ALA A 26 22.88 -7.14 4.66
C ALA A 26 21.49 -7.60 5.10
N GLU A 27 21.30 -7.77 6.42
CA GLU A 27 19.97 -7.99 6.99
C GLU A 27 19.00 -7.00 6.35
N PRO A 28 17.79 -7.43 5.95
CA PRO A 28 16.83 -6.51 5.36
C PRO A 28 16.61 -5.36 6.37
N ALA A 29 16.97 -4.16 5.97
CA ALA A 29 16.82 -2.98 6.79
C ALA A 29 15.37 -2.89 7.29
N ASP A 30 15.15 -2.46 8.54
CA ASP A 30 13.82 -2.22 9.07
C ASP A 30 13.09 -1.15 8.27
N PHE A 31 11.75 -1.16 8.36
CA PHE A 31 10.92 -0.12 7.75
C PHE A 31 11.36 1.27 8.24
N SER A 32 11.61 2.20 7.32
CA SER A 32 12.01 3.57 7.65
C SER A 32 10.85 4.54 7.51
N GLY A 33 10.49 5.17 8.63
CA GLY A 33 9.50 6.25 8.63
C GLY A 33 9.98 7.48 7.86
N GLU A 34 11.29 7.78 7.89
CA GLU A 34 11.89 8.90 7.17
C GLU A 34 11.71 8.72 5.65
N ARG A 35 12.01 7.52 5.12
CA ARG A 35 11.77 7.24 3.69
C ARG A 35 10.29 7.25 3.33
N ALA A 36 9.42 6.75 4.21
CA ALA A 36 7.98 6.86 3.99
C ALA A 36 7.55 8.34 3.94
N MET A 37 8.12 9.20 4.77
CA MET A 37 7.86 10.64 4.73
C MET A 37 8.38 11.29 3.44
N GLU A 38 9.57 10.92 2.96
CA GLU A 38 10.09 11.35 1.66
C GLU A 38 9.14 10.95 0.51
N HIS A 39 8.57 9.74 0.57
CA HIS A 39 7.57 9.30 -0.40
C HIS A 39 6.27 10.11 -0.31
N LEU A 40 5.78 10.40 0.88
CA LEU A 40 4.61 11.25 1.10
C LEU A 40 4.83 12.64 0.50
N GLU A 41 5.96 13.27 0.78
CA GLU A 41 6.33 14.58 0.25
C GLU A 41 6.40 14.55 -1.29
N ALA A 42 7.02 13.52 -1.88
CA ALA A 42 7.11 13.36 -3.33
C ALA A 42 5.72 13.24 -3.99
N VAL A 43 4.79 12.49 -3.36
CA VAL A 43 3.40 12.41 -3.80
C VAL A 43 2.71 13.77 -3.68
N CYS A 44 2.87 14.47 -2.57
CA CYS A 44 2.28 15.78 -2.32
C CYS A 44 2.81 16.87 -3.27
N GLN A 45 4.07 16.79 -3.73
CA GLN A 45 4.66 17.71 -4.72
C GLN A 45 3.93 17.68 -6.07
N VAL A 46 3.24 16.59 -6.41
CA VAL A 46 2.38 16.53 -7.60
C VAL A 46 1.24 17.55 -7.51
N GLY A 47 0.84 17.90 -6.29
CA GLY A 47 -0.27 18.79 -5.98
C GLY A 47 -1.59 18.06 -5.83
N PRO A 48 -2.75 18.77 -5.87
CA PRO A 48 -4.06 18.14 -5.86
C PRO A 48 -4.21 17.12 -7.00
N ARG A 49 -4.69 15.94 -6.68
CA ARG A 49 -4.72 14.77 -7.58
C ARG A 49 -6.15 14.23 -7.77
N PRO A 50 -7.16 15.09 -8.02
CA PRO A 50 -8.50 14.56 -8.22
C PRO A 50 -8.54 13.65 -9.43
N SER A 51 -9.34 12.61 -9.35
CA SER A 51 -9.52 11.59 -10.40
C SER A 51 -9.79 12.19 -11.77
N GLY A 52 -9.17 11.63 -12.80
CA GLY A 52 -9.26 12.12 -14.18
C GLY A 52 -8.39 13.34 -14.50
N SER A 53 -7.71 13.95 -13.52
CA SER A 53 -6.84 15.11 -13.73
C SER A 53 -5.48 14.74 -14.36
N GLU A 54 -4.78 15.76 -14.88
CA GLU A 54 -3.39 15.61 -15.33
C GLU A 54 -2.45 15.26 -14.18
N ALA A 55 -2.67 15.86 -13.00
CA ALA A 55 -1.91 15.56 -11.81
C ALA A 55 -2.05 14.10 -11.41
N MET A 56 -3.26 13.53 -11.47
CA MET A 56 -3.52 12.11 -11.23
C MET A 56 -2.75 11.22 -12.21
N ARG A 57 -2.65 11.59 -13.50
CA ARG A 57 -1.84 10.85 -14.49
C ARG A 57 -0.34 10.90 -14.15
N ARG A 58 0.17 12.07 -13.72
CA ARG A 58 1.58 12.18 -13.30
C ARG A 58 1.88 11.37 -12.06
N GLN A 59 1.01 11.41 -11.05
CA GLN A 59 1.16 10.58 -9.86
C GLN A 59 1.16 9.10 -10.19
N ARG A 60 0.22 8.63 -11.02
CA ARG A 60 0.15 7.23 -11.44
C ARG A 60 1.43 6.78 -12.13
N ALA A 61 2.03 7.61 -12.98
CA ALA A 61 3.30 7.31 -13.63
C ALA A 61 4.44 7.20 -12.61
N LEU A 62 4.53 8.14 -11.66
CA LEU A 62 5.51 8.12 -10.57
C LEU A 62 5.40 6.83 -9.74
N LEU A 63 4.18 6.49 -9.31
CA LEU A 63 3.93 5.29 -8.49
C LEU A 63 4.25 4.01 -9.27
N ALA A 64 3.83 3.94 -10.54
CA ALA A 64 4.12 2.77 -11.38
C ALA A 64 5.63 2.56 -11.61
N GLU A 65 6.40 3.63 -11.76
CA GLU A 65 7.85 3.57 -11.86
C GLU A 65 8.48 3.08 -10.55
N HIS A 66 8.09 3.67 -9.42
CA HIS A 66 8.57 3.27 -8.09
C HIS A 66 8.34 1.79 -7.81
N PHE A 67 7.12 1.29 -7.99
CA PHE A 67 6.80 -0.10 -7.70
C PHE A 67 7.46 -1.09 -8.66
N ARG A 68 7.65 -0.72 -9.94
CA ARG A 68 8.45 -1.55 -10.87
C ARG A 68 9.91 -1.62 -10.44
N ALA A 69 10.50 -0.50 -10.02
CA ALA A 69 11.86 -0.46 -9.49
C ALA A 69 12.03 -1.33 -8.24
N ALA A 70 10.98 -1.46 -7.42
CA ALA A 70 10.92 -2.36 -6.26
C ALA A 70 10.61 -3.84 -6.63
N GLY A 71 10.56 -4.18 -7.92
CA GLY A 71 10.34 -5.55 -8.40
C GLY A 71 8.86 -5.99 -8.44
N GLY A 72 7.91 -5.08 -8.26
CA GLY A 72 6.50 -5.36 -8.39
C GLY A 72 6.04 -5.44 -9.85
N ALA A 73 5.20 -6.42 -10.17
CA ALA A 73 4.50 -6.51 -11.45
C ALA A 73 3.34 -5.52 -11.46
N VAL A 74 3.50 -4.38 -12.14
CA VAL A 74 2.52 -3.28 -12.15
C VAL A 74 1.59 -3.38 -13.35
N SER A 75 0.28 -3.33 -13.10
CA SER A 75 -0.76 -3.27 -14.11
C SER A 75 -1.82 -2.21 -13.75
N GLY A 76 -2.52 -1.70 -14.76
CA GLY A 76 -3.63 -0.77 -14.58
C GLY A 76 -4.98 -1.47 -14.73
N GLN A 77 -5.93 -1.14 -13.87
CA GLN A 77 -7.32 -1.57 -14.00
C GLN A 77 -8.19 -0.35 -14.32
N ALA A 78 -8.29 -0.05 -15.61
CA ALA A 78 -8.95 1.13 -16.13
C ALA A 78 -10.45 0.93 -16.37
N PHE A 79 -11.23 1.95 -16.05
CA PHE A 79 -12.65 2.05 -16.37
C PHE A 79 -13.09 3.50 -16.61
N ARG A 80 -14.32 3.71 -17.01
CA ARG A 80 -14.88 5.05 -17.22
C ARG A 80 -16.13 5.23 -16.39
N ILE A 81 -16.23 6.41 -15.83
CA ILE A 81 -17.46 6.90 -15.20
C ILE A 81 -17.98 8.10 -15.99
N ARG A 82 -19.21 8.50 -15.72
CA ARG A 82 -19.79 9.74 -16.27
C ARG A 82 -19.83 10.77 -15.16
N ASP A 83 -19.13 11.89 -15.35
CA ASP A 83 -19.22 13.04 -14.44
C ASP A 83 -20.67 13.55 -14.40
N ARG A 84 -21.28 13.52 -13.24
CA ARG A 84 -22.69 13.91 -13.06
C ARG A 84 -22.96 15.38 -13.32
N ARG A 85 -21.94 16.25 -13.19
CA ARG A 85 -22.04 17.70 -13.39
C ARG A 85 -22.00 18.06 -14.89
N THR A 86 -21.14 17.42 -15.67
CA THR A 86 -20.86 17.77 -17.06
C THR A 86 -21.40 16.74 -18.06
N GLY A 87 -21.72 15.53 -17.61
CA GLY A 87 -22.07 14.41 -18.48
C GLY A 87 -20.87 13.81 -19.24
N SER A 88 -19.67 14.36 -19.06
CA SER A 88 -18.47 13.91 -19.76
C SER A 88 -17.92 12.61 -19.20
N PRO A 89 -17.27 11.76 -20.04
CA PRO A 89 -16.58 10.57 -19.55
C PRO A 89 -15.32 10.99 -18.80
N VAL A 90 -15.10 10.36 -17.63
CA VAL A 90 -13.88 10.48 -16.81
C VAL A 90 -13.18 9.14 -16.80
N HIS A 91 -11.87 9.17 -17.04
CA HIS A 91 -11.01 7.99 -16.95
C HIS A 91 -10.56 7.77 -15.52
N ILE A 92 -10.84 6.61 -15.00
CA ILE A 92 -10.46 6.13 -13.68
C ILE A 92 -9.57 4.91 -13.85
N GLU A 93 -8.54 4.78 -13.02
CA GLU A 93 -7.63 3.64 -13.15
C GLU A 93 -7.00 3.25 -11.81
N ASN A 94 -7.38 2.11 -11.25
CA ASN A 94 -6.69 1.51 -10.12
C ASN A 94 -5.31 1.00 -10.56
N LEU A 95 -4.30 1.13 -9.69
CA LEU A 95 -3.00 0.48 -9.88
C LEU A 95 -2.95 -0.82 -9.08
N LEU A 96 -2.59 -1.90 -9.76
CA LEU A 96 -2.40 -3.23 -9.17
C LEU A 96 -0.92 -3.57 -9.25
N ILE A 97 -0.34 -3.92 -8.13
CA ILE A 97 1.07 -4.27 -8.00
C ILE A 97 1.16 -5.65 -7.34
N SER A 98 1.85 -6.59 -7.98
CA SER A 98 1.91 -7.98 -7.55
C SER A 98 3.34 -8.44 -7.31
N TRP A 99 3.57 -9.09 -6.16
CA TRP A 99 4.79 -9.86 -5.90
C TRP A 99 4.42 -11.33 -5.74
N HIS A 100 5.30 -12.23 -6.19
CA HIS A 100 5.06 -13.68 -6.21
C HIS A 100 3.73 -14.06 -6.89
N PRO A 101 3.55 -13.70 -8.18
CA PRO A 101 2.26 -13.88 -8.87
C PRO A 101 1.88 -15.37 -9.08
N ASP A 102 2.83 -16.28 -8.93
CA ASP A 102 2.65 -17.73 -8.95
C ASP A 102 1.94 -18.27 -7.69
N ARG A 103 1.99 -17.53 -6.57
CA ARG A 103 1.29 -17.90 -5.34
C ARG A 103 -0.19 -17.54 -5.45
N ARG A 104 -1.06 -18.56 -5.46
CA ARG A 104 -2.51 -18.37 -5.64
C ARG A 104 -3.17 -17.70 -4.45
N GLU A 105 -2.80 -18.08 -3.24
CA GLU A 105 -3.28 -17.44 -2.02
C GLU A 105 -2.47 -16.17 -1.75
N ARG A 106 -3.18 -15.07 -1.48
CA ARG A 106 -2.56 -13.75 -1.44
C ARG A 106 -3.15 -12.90 -0.31
N ILE A 107 -2.40 -11.89 0.08
CA ILE A 107 -2.84 -10.81 0.95
C ILE A 107 -2.96 -9.55 0.11
N LEU A 108 -4.03 -8.81 0.33
CA LEU A 108 -4.28 -7.51 -0.29
C LEU A 108 -3.89 -6.40 0.68
N LEU A 109 -2.96 -5.52 0.31
CA LEU A 109 -2.78 -4.23 0.96
C LEU A 109 -3.31 -3.14 0.04
N ALA A 110 -4.05 -2.20 0.58
CA ALA A 110 -4.69 -1.17 -0.23
C ALA A 110 -4.58 0.22 0.40
N ALA A 111 -4.67 1.23 -0.42
CA ALA A 111 -4.87 2.64 -0.08
C ALA A 111 -5.58 3.32 -1.24
N HIS A 112 -6.32 4.40 -1.00
CA HIS A 112 -6.71 5.27 -2.11
C HIS A 112 -5.55 6.20 -2.45
N TYR A 113 -5.51 6.71 -3.71
CA TYR A 113 -4.42 7.57 -4.15
C TYR A 113 -4.89 8.84 -4.88
N ASP A 114 -6.20 8.99 -5.05
CA ASP A 114 -6.79 10.26 -5.49
C ASP A 114 -6.91 11.24 -4.32
N THR A 115 -7.22 12.47 -4.61
CA THR A 115 -7.61 13.45 -3.63
C THR A 115 -9.03 13.94 -3.92
N ARG A 116 -9.69 14.32 -2.86
CA ARG A 116 -10.94 15.07 -2.96
C ARG A 116 -10.78 16.28 -3.87
N PRO A 117 -11.79 16.64 -4.66
CA PRO A 117 -11.72 17.83 -5.52
C PRO A 117 -11.61 19.15 -4.74
N TYR A 118 -12.18 19.19 -3.54
CA TYR A 118 -12.21 20.36 -2.68
C TYR A 118 -12.13 19.98 -1.19
N PRO A 119 -11.53 20.84 -0.34
CA PRO A 119 -11.51 20.68 1.11
C PRO A 119 -12.85 21.11 1.71
N ASP A 120 -13.90 20.33 1.50
CA ASP A 120 -15.30 20.69 1.78
C ASP A 120 -15.63 20.88 3.26
N ARG A 121 -14.71 20.53 4.16
CA ARG A 121 -14.79 20.81 5.61
C ARG A 121 -13.97 22.00 6.07
N ASP A 122 -13.24 22.65 5.15
CA ASP A 122 -12.50 23.85 5.51
C ASP A 122 -13.48 25.01 5.82
N PRO A 123 -13.44 25.58 7.04
CA PRO A 123 -14.39 26.60 7.43
C PRO A 123 -14.15 27.96 6.75
N PHE A 124 -12.97 28.18 6.15
CA PHE A 124 -12.58 29.44 5.56
C PHE A 124 -12.46 29.37 4.03
N ASP A 125 -12.02 28.25 3.50
CA ASP A 125 -11.82 28.05 2.05
C ASP A 125 -12.28 26.64 1.59
N PRO A 126 -13.60 26.34 1.61
CA PRO A 126 -14.12 25.02 1.28
C PRO A 126 -13.99 24.64 -0.21
N ARG A 127 -13.44 25.52 -1.03
CA ARG A 127 -13.11 25.28 -2.45
C ARG A 127 -11.64 25.54 -2.75
N GLY A 128 -10.83 25.67 -1.73
CA GLY A 128 -9.41 25.92 -1.81
C GLY A 128 -8.63 24.73 -2.37
N ARG A 129 -7.35 24.81 -2.21
CA ARG A 129 -6.42 23.78 -2.67
C ARG A 129 -6.33 22.67 -1.63
N PHE A 130 -6.71 21.45 -2.00
CA PHE A 130 -6.62 20.25 -1.15
C PHE A 130 -5.41 19.42 -1.57
N ILE A 131 -4.44 19.22 -0.68
CA ILE A 131 -3.23 18.44 -0.94
C ILE A 131 -3.43 16.96 -0.64
N GLY A 132 -4.23 16.63 0.38
CA GLY A 132 -4.47 15.26 0.79
C GLY A 132 -3.17 14.56 1.19
N ALA A 133 -2.45 15.11 2.17
CA ALA A 133 -1.18 14.55 2.61
C ALA A 133 -1.39 13.34 3.53
N ASN A 134 -2.29 13.46 4.48
CA ASN A 134 -2.72 12.32 5.27
C ASN A 134 -3.79 11.53 4.49
N ASP A 135 -4.73 12.24 3.91
CA ASP A 135 -5.88 11.73 3.19
C ASP A 135 -5.51 11.50 1.70
N GLY A 136 -5.20 10.25 1.39
CA GLY A 136 -4.78 9.70 0.11
C GLY A 136 -3.26 9.56 -0.10
N ALA A 137 -2.38 10.33 0.58
CA ALA A 137 -0.94 10.13 0.36
C ALA A 137 -0.24 9.32 1.46
N SER A 138 -0.73 9.32 2.71
CA SER A 138 -0.06 8.63 3.81
C SER A 138 -0.07 7.10 3.65
N GLY A 139 -1.22 6.51 3.33
CA GLY A 139 -1.33 5.07 3.05
C GLY A 139 -0.47 4.66 1.86
N VAL A 140 -0.48 5.45 0.78
CA VAL A 140 0.36 5.24 -0.40
C VAL A 140 1.85 5.28 -0.03
N ALA A 141 2.29 6.24 0.77
CA ALA A 141 3.68 6.38 1.19
C ALA A 141 4.17 5.19 2.02
N VAL A 142 3.32 4.67 2.93
CA VAL A 142 3.61 3.43 3.66
C VAL A 142 3.77 2.25 2.70
N LEU A 143 2.87 2.10 1.70
CA LEU A 143 2.96 1.03 0.71
C LEU A 143 4.22 1.18 -0.17
N MET A 144 4.63 2.41 -0.52
CA MET A 144 5.86 2.65 -1.28
C MET A 144 7.10 2.17 -0.53
N GLU A 145 7.23 2.44 0.76
CA GLU A 145 8.35 1.94 1.56
C GLU A 145 8.25 0.42 1.81
N LEU A 146 7.05 -0.13 2.04
CA LEU A 146 6.82 -1.57 2.18
C LEU A 146 7.26 -2.35 0.94
N ALA A 147 7.14 -1.78 -0.26
CA ALA A 147 7.50 -2.43 -1.52
C ALA A 147 8.94 -2.98 -1.53
N ARG A 148 9.87 -2.36 -0.79
CA ARG A 148 11.26 -2.81 -0.69
C ARG A 148 11.43 -4.21 -0.07
N PHE A 149 10.45 -4.65 0.69
CA PHE A 149 10.50 -5.90 1.43
C PHE A 149 9.73 -7.02 0.74
N MET A 150 8.85 -6.69 -0.20
CA MET A 150 7.88 -7.64 -0.74
C MET A 150 8.51 -8.80 -1.52
N ALA A 151 9.65 -8.58 -2.17
CA ALA A 151 10.38 -9.66 -2.86
C ALA A 151 10.89 -10.76 -1.90
N GLY A 152 11.15 -10.39 -0.63
CA GLY A 152 11.62 -11.29 0.42
C GLY A 152 10.52 -11.83 1.34
N ILE A 153 9.24 -11.50 1.11
CA ILE A 153 8.14 -12.04 1.91
C ILE A 153 7.92 -13.51 1.59
N GLU A 154 7.98 -14.32 2.61
CA GLU A 154 7.59 -15.74 2.57
C GLU A 154 6.06 -15.87 2.74
N GLY A 155 5.51 -17.06 2.55
CA GLY A 155 4.06 -17.31 2.74
C GLY A 155 3.20 -16.94 1.53
N PRO A 156 2.03 -16.27 1.71
CA PRO A 156 1.15 -15.91 0.60
C PRO A 156 1.78 -14.88 -0.33
N GLY A 157 1.29 -14.81 -1.57
CA GLY A 157 1.62 -13.70 -2.44
C GLY A 157 1.06 -12.38 -1.88
N VAL A 158 1.65 -11.26 -2.28
CA VAL A 158 1.19 -9.94 -1.82
C VAL A 158 0.81 -9.10 -3.03
N ASP A 159 -0.38 -8.51 -2.98
CA ASP A 159 -0.82 -7.50 -3.93
C ASP A 159 -1.04 -6.17 -3.21
N PHE A 160 -0.50 -5.10 -3.81
CA PHE A 160 -0.95 -3.76 -3.46
C PHE A 160 -1.97 -3.29 -4.49
N VAL A 161 -3.03 -2.66 -4.02
CA VAL A 161 -4.00 -2.02 -4.90
C VAL A 161 -4.20 -0.58 -4.44
N LEU A 162 -3.88 0.34 -5.35
CA LEU A 162 -4.14 1.75 -5.13
C LEU A 162 -5.44 2.10 -5.82
N PHE A 163 -6.45 2.52 -5.05
CA PHE A 163 -7.78 2.84 -5.56
C PHE A 163 -7.84 4.28 -6.05
N ASP A 164 -8.38 4.45 -7.26
CA ASP A 164 -8.72 5.76 -7.83
C ASP A 164 -10.21 6.03 -7.61
N ALA A 165 -10.57 7.28 -7.45
CA ALA A 165 -11.94 7.73 -7.26
C ALA A 165 -12.63 7.14 -6.02
N GLU A 166 -11.88 7.03 -4.94
CA GLU A 166 -12.46 6.89 -3.61
C GLU A 166 -13.27 8.15 -3.30
N GLU A 167 -12.65 9.31 -3.52
CA GLU A 167 -13.14 10.64 -3.19
C GLU A 167 -13.58 11.49 -4.41
N TYR A 168 -14.05 10.89 -5.50
CA TYR A 168 -14.59 11.65 -6.64
C TYR A 168 -15.94 12.27 -6.31
N VAL A 169 -15.98 13.10 -5.28
CA VAL A 169 -17.17 13.67 -4.66
C VAL A 169 -17.16 15.19 -4.77
N PHE A 170 -18.18 15.76 -5.39
CA PHE A 170 -18.35 17.20 -5.59
C PHE A 170 -19.56 17.77 -4.84
N ALA A 171 -20.50 16.91 -4.50
CA ALA A 171 -21.72 17.29 -3.81
C ALA A 171 -22.28 16.12 -2.97
N ALA A 172 -23.12 16.44 -2.00
CA ALA A 172 -23.84 15.45 -1.23
C ALA A 172 -24.64 14.51 -2.17
N GLY A 173 -24.48 13.19 -1.96
CA GLY A 173 -25.12 12.16 -2.77
C GLY A 173 -24.32 11.70 -3.99
N ASP A 174 -23.12 12.24 -4.22
CA ASP A 174 -22.18 11.61 -5.15
C ASP A 174 -21.68 10.28 -4.56
N PRO A 175 -21.42 9.27 -5.40
CA PRO A 175 -20.94 7.99 -4.94
C PRO A 175 -19.48 8.05 -4.55
N TYR A 176 -19.13 7.40 -3.44
CA TYR A 176 -17.78 7.14 -2.96
C TYR A 176 -17.27 5.78 -3.45
N PHE A 177 -16.00 5.48 -3.24
CA PHE A 177 -15.38 4.15 -3.38
C PHE A 177 -15.56 3.54 -4.77
N LEU A 178 -15.48 4.36 -5.83
CA LEU A 178 -15.75 3.87 -7.20
C LEU A 178 -14.68 2.88 -7.65
N GLY A 179 -13.41 3.13 -7.30
CA GLY A 179 -12.28 2.26 -7.65
C GLY A 179 -12.36 0.90 -7.00
N SER A 180 -12.51 0.86 -5.68
CA SER A 180 -12.63 -0.39 -4.93
C SER A 180 -13.92 -1.16 -5.25
N THR A 181 -15.03 -0.45 -5.49
CA THR A 181 -16.28 -1.07 -5.98
C THR A 181 -16.06 -1.76 -7.33
N TYR A 182 -15.36 -1.10 -8.26
CA TYR A 182 -15.04 -1.71 -9.55
C TYR A 182 -14.13 -2.92 -9.38
N PHE A 183 -13.05 -2.79 -8.62
CA PHE A 183 -12.13 -3.87 -8.29
C PHE A 183 -12.86 -5.07 -7.69
N ALA A 184 -13.67 -4.85 -6.65
CA ALA A 184 -14.39 -5.89 -5.96
C ALA A 184 -15.38 -6.65 -6.89
N ARG A 185 -16.04 -5.95 -7.82
CA ARG A 185 -16.91 -6.58 -8.83
C ARG A 185 -16.13 -7.45 -9.81
N GLN A 186 -14.98 -6.96 -10.30
CA GLN A 186 -14.12 -7.74 -11.21
C GLN A 186 -13.56 -8.97 -10.51
N TYR A 187 -13.07 -8.80 -9.28
CA TYR A 187 -12.60 -9.92 -8.46
C TYR A 187 -13.70 -10.96 -8.24
N ALA A 188 -14.90 -10.55 -7.79
CA ALA A 188 -16.02 -11.46 -7.58
C ALA A 188 -16.44 -12.18 -8.86
N ALA A 189 -16.34 -11.52 -10.03
CA ALA A 189 -16.63 -12.14 -11.32
C ALA A 189 -15.58 -13.21 -11.69
N ALA A 190 -14.31 -12.94 -11.48
CA ALA A 190 -13.22 -13.90 -11.68
C ALA A 190 -13.35 -15.11 -10.72
N ARG A 191 -13.65 -14.86 -9.44
CA ARG A 191 -13.85 -15.93 -8.45
C ARG A 191 -14.99 -16.88 -8.77
N ARG A 192 -16.09 -16.38 -9.37
CA ARG A 192 -17.18 -17.27 -9.85
C ARG A 192 -16.76 -18.22 -10.96
N LYS A 193 -15.70 -17.89 -11.70
CA LYS A 193 -15.09 -18.76 -12.73
C LYS A 193 -13.90 -19.56 -12.21
N GLU A 194 -13.60 -19.45 -10.91
CA GLU A 194 -12.42 -20.04 -10.27
C GLU A 194 -11.09 -19.50 -10.81
N GLU A 195 -11.10 -18.32 -11.45
CA GLU A 195 -9.96 -17.63 -12.02
C GLU A 195 -9.29 -16.67 -11.02
N GLY A 196 -8.02 -16.36 -11.27
CA GLY A 196 -7.26 -15.35 -10.53
C GLY A 196 -6.87 -15.74 -9.10
N PRO A 197 -6.40 -14.78 -8.33
CA PRO A 197 -5.94 -14.97 -6.95
C PRO A 197 -7.08 -15.30 -5.99
N VAL A 198 -6.71 -15.84 -4.83
CA VAL A 198 -7.60 -16.01 -3.67
C VAL A 198 -7.07 -15.13 -2.55
N TYR A 199 -7.72 -14.02 -2.28
CA TYR A 199 -7.32 -13.20 -1.14
C TYR A 199 -7.80 -13.83 0.17
N ARG A 200 -6.84 -14.13 1.07
CA ARG A 200 -7.11 -14.57 2.44
C ARG A 200 -7.75 -13.45 3.26
N CYS A 201 -7.18 -12.26 3.10
CA CYS A 201 -7.65 -11.02 3.72
C CYS A 201 -7.11 -9.80 2.99
N GLY A 202 -7.63 -8.63 3.38
CA GLY A 202 -7.16 -7.32 2.98
C GLY A 202 -6.88 -6.42 4.19
N VAL A 203 -5.99 -5.46 4.00
CA VAL A 203 -5.73 -4.35 4.92
C VAL A 203 -5.75 -3.06 4.12
N LEU A 204 -6.65 -2.17 4.47
CA LEU A 204 -6.71 -0.82 3.94
C LEU A 204 -5.89 0.09 4.86
N LEU A 205 -5.12 1.00 4.28
CA LEU A 205 -4.37 2.04 4.99
C LEU A 205 -4.87 3.39 4.54
N ASP A 206 -5.57 4.08 5.41
CA ASP A 206 -6.05 5.43 5.17
C ASP A 206 -5.75 6.36 6.35
N MET A 207 -5.36 7.61 6.07
CA MET A 207 -5.02 8.64 7.07
C MET A 207 -4.09 8.12 8.20
N VAL A 208 -3.00 7.46 7.84
CA VAL A 208 -2.07 6.80 8.79
C VAL A 208 -0.81 7.63 9.10
N GLY A 209 -0.79 8.90 8.72
CA GLY A 209 0.37 9.77 8.85
C GLY A 209 0.24 10.86 9.91
N ASP A 210 -0.91 11.03 10.58
CA ASP A 210 -1.13 12.08 11.56
C ASP A 210 0.01 12.12 12.59
N ARG A 211 0.50 13.32 12.89
CA ARG A 211 1.54 13.56 13.89
C ARG A 211 1.14 13.08 15.27
N ASP A 212 -0.14 13.20 15.61
CA ASP A 212 -0.75 12.78 16.88
C ASP A 212 -1.54 11.47 16.71
N LEU A 213 -0.97 10.50 15.99
CA LEU A 213 -1.57 9.25 15.55
C LEU A 213 -2.35 8.48 16.63
N GLU A 214 -3.62 8.18 16.36
CA GLU A 214 -4.48 7.33 17.18
C GLU A 214 -5.26 6.31 16.32
N ILE A 215 -4.74 5.12 16.13
CA ILE A 215 -5.40 4.04 15.36
C ILE A 215 -6.29 3.22 16.29
N TRP A 216 -7.60 3.47 16.24
CA TRP A 216 -8.61 2.68 16.93
C TRP A 216 -9.07 1.51 16.06
N GLN A 217 -9.59 0.46 16.69
CA GLN A 217 -10.24 -0.61 15.92
C GLN A 217 -11.51 -0.07 15.26
N GLU A 218 -11.56 -0.06 13.93
CA GLU A 218 -12.75 0.34 13.18
C GLU A 218 -13.89 -0.65 13.43
N ARG A 219 -15.11 -0.15 13.73
CA ARG A 219 -16.21 -0.98 14.24
C ARG A 219 -16.73 -2.01 13.23
N ARG A 220 -16.81 -1.69 11.93
CA ARG A 220 -17.25 -2.66 10.92
C ARG A 220 -16.27 -3.80 10.83
N SER A 221 -14.97 -3.48 10.75
CA SER A 221 -13.87 -4.43 10.70
C SER A 221 -13.92 -5.43 11.86
N VAL A 222 -14.16 -4.94 13.08
CA VAL A 222 -14.29 -5.79 14.28
C VAL A 222 -15.62 -6.55 14.32
N SER A 223 -16.73 -5.97 13.81
CA SER A 223 -18.06 -6.57 13.87
C SER A 223 -18.21 -7.75 12.90
N TRP A 224 -17.46 -7.75 11.81
CA TRP A 224 -17.51 -8.83 10.82
C TRP A 224 -16.72 -10.05 11.29
N PRO A 225 -17.36 -11.23 11.46
CA PRO A 225 -16.71 -12.41 12.02
C PRO A 225 -15.46 -12.86 11.24
N GLU A 226 -15.49 -12.71 9.92
CA GLU A 226 -14.40 -13.10 9.02
C GLU A 226 -13.23 -12.10 9.02
N THR A 227 -13.46 -10.82 9.38
CA THR A 227 -12.45 -9.76 9.41
C THR A 227 -11.81 -9.60 10.80
N ARG A 228 -12.59 -9.85 11.86
CA ARG A 228 -12.12 -9.71 13.25
C ARG A 228 -10.77 -10.38 13.51
N PRO A 229 -10.48 -11.63 13.06
CA PRO A 229 -9.17 -12.25 13.28
C PRO A 229 -8.01 -11.47 12.65
N VAL A 230 -8.27 -10.76 11.53
CA VAL A 230 -7.26 -9.92 10.89
C VAL A 230 -6.95 -8.72 11.79
N VAL A 231 -7.99 -8.03 12.29
CA VAL A 231 -7.83 -6.92 13.24
C VAL A 231 -7.07 -7.38 14.49
N GLU A 232 -7.52 -8.46 15.13
CA GLU A 232 -6.90 -8.98 16.35
C GLU A 232 -5.41 -9.28 16.14
N SER A 233 -5.06 -9.96 15.04
CA SER A 233 -3.66 -10.30 14.74
C SER A 233 -2.76 -9.08 14.51
N ILE A 234 -3.26 -8.02 13.85
CA ILE A 234 -2.50 -6.78 13.64
C ILE A 234 -2.27 -6.06 14.98
N TRP A 235 -3.32 -5.92 15.82
CA TRP A 235 -3.19 -5.29 17.14
C TRP A 235 -2.30 -6.08 18.10
N GLU A 236 -2.29 -7.42 18.01
CA GLU A 236 -1.33 -8.25 18.74
C GLU A 236 0.12 -7.96 18.33
N VAL A 237 0.38 -7.82 17.02
CA VAL A 237 1.70 -7.42 16.52
C VAL A 237 2.08 -6.04 17.04
N ALA A 238 1.18 -5.06 16.95
CA ALA A 238 1.41 -3.71 17.45
C ALA A 238 1.75 -3.72 18.96
N ALA A 239 1.03 -4.48 19.76
CA ALA A 239 1.27 -4.63 21.19
C ALA A 239 2.67 -5.23 21.48
N ARG A 240 3.08 -6.28 20.74
CA ARG A 240 4.42 -6.88 20.88
C ARG A 240 5.55 -5.93 20.49
N LEU A 241 5.32 -5.07 19.50
CA LEU A 241 6.26 -4.03 19.08
C LEU A 241 6.24 -2.79 19.97
N GLY A 242 5.35 -2.73 20.96
CA GLY A 242 5.19 -1.59 21.85
C GLY A 242 4.61 -0.33 21.18
N VAL A 243 3.91 -0.49 20.04
CA VAL A 243 3.26 0.61 19.30
C VAL A 243 1.91 0.88 19.94
N ARG A 244 1.86 1.84 20.87
CA ARG A 244 0.68 2.16 21.69
C ARG A 244 -0.39 2.93 20.95
N GLU A 245 -0.06 3.50 19.82
CA GLU A 245 -0.97 4.22 18.92
C GLU A 245 -2.01 3.29 18.29
N PHE A 246 -1.77 1.98 18.24
CA PHE A 246 -2.78 0.97 17.92
C PHE A 246 -3.60 0.66 19.19
N ILE A 247 -4.69 1.38 19.38
CA ILE A 247 -5.53 1.32 20.58
C ILE A 247 -6.51 0.14 20.47
N PRO A 248 -6.44 -0.87 21.37
CA PRO A 248 -7.21 -2.12 21.23
C PRO A 248 -8.66 -1.96 21.72
N ARG A 249 -9.38 -0.98 21.19
CA ARG A 249 -10.79 -0.71 21.50
C ARG A 249 -11.51 -0.22 20.25
N PRO A 250 -12.75 -0.69 19.99
CA PRO A 250 -13.58 -0.19 18.89
C PRO A 250 -14.01 1.26 19.12
N ARG A 251 -13.92 2.12 18.10
CA ARG A 251 -14.36 3.51 18.22
C ARG A 251 -15.25 3.95 17.07
N HIS A 252 -14.74 4.25 15.91
CA HIS A 252 -15.48 4.76 14.76
C HIS A 252 -16.16 3.63 13.97
N GLU A 253 -17.28 3.92 13.31
CA GLU A 253 -17.86 3.10 12.27
C GLU A 253 -17.77 3.88 10.96
N ILE A 254 -16.92 3.41 10.05
CA ILE A 254 -16.50 4.15 8.88
C ILE A 254 -16.98 3.42 7.64
N ASP A 255 -17.44 4.16 6.63
CA ASP A 255 -17.59 3.66 5.27
C ASP A 255 -16.34 4.09 4.49
N ASP A 256 -15.60 3.10 3.97
CA ASP A 256 -14.38 3.28 3.22
C ASP A 256 -14.21 2.12 2.20
N ASP A 257 -13.13 2.10 1.45
CA ASP A 257 -12.80 1.10 0.42
C ASP A 257 -12.84 -0.35 0.93
N HIS A 258 -12.63 -0.59 2.23
CA HIS A 258 -12.79 -1.91 2.85
C HIS A 258 -14.22 -2.46 2.75
N VAL A 259 -15.23 -1.57 2.72
CA VAL A 259 -16.65 -1.96 2.65
C VAL A 259 -17.00 -2.65 1.33
N PRO A 260 -16.73 -2.08 0.13
CA PRO A 260 -16.94 -2.80 -1.12
C PRO A 260 -16.05 -4.05 -1.26
N LEU A 261 -14.81 -4.03 -0.76
CA LEU A 261 -13.94 -5.22 -0.78
C LEU A 261 -14.57 -6.38 -0.03
N ARG A 262 -15.09 -6.14 1.17
CA ARG A 262 -15.79 -7.15 1.98
C ARG A 262 -17.15 -7.50 1.41
N ASN A 263 -17.99 -6.51 1.10
CA ASN A 263 -19.40 -6.75 0.79
C ASN A 263 -19.61 -7.34 -0.61
N ILE A 264 -18.82 -6.90 -1.59
CA ILE A 264 -18.90 -7.33 -3.00
C ILE A 264 -17.83 -8.39 -3.29
N GLY A 265 -16.57 -8.10 -2.97
CA GLY A 265 -15.43 -8.98 -3.22
C GLY A 265 -15.41 -10.22 -2.34
N LYS A 266 -16.06 -10.18 -1.18
CA LYS A 266 -15.98 -11.21 -0.13
C LYS A 266 -14.54 -11.42 0.37
N ILE A 267 -13.76 -10.34 0.36
CA ILE A 267 -12.41 -10.29 0.90
C ILE A 267 -12.52 -9.76 2.34
N PRO A 268 -12.18 -10.54 3.38
CA PRO A 268 -12.15 -10.04 4.75
C PRO A 268 -11.14 -8.90 4.86
N THR A 269 -11.60 -7.65 4.87
CA THR A 269 -10.71 -6.48 4.82
C THR A 269 -10.91 -5.63 6.06
N CYS A 270 -9.82 -5.38 6.81
CA CYS A 270 -9.82 -4.41 7.89
C CYS A 270 -9.31 -3.06 7.42
N ASP A 271 -9.78 -2.03 8.09
CA ASP A 271 -9.41 -0.66 7.90
C ASP A 271 -8.48 -0.21 9.03
N ILE A 272 -7.31 0.32 8.68
CA ILE A 272 -6.32 0.93 9.56
C ILE A 272 -6.36 2.42 9.28
N ILE A 273 -7.07 3.16 10.14
CA ILE A 273 -7.37 4.56 9.92
C ILE A 273 -7.29 5.37 11.22
N ASP A 274 -6.74 6.59 11.13
CA ASP A 274 -6.90 7.62 12.15
C ASP A 274 -8.02 8.59 11.76
N PHE A 275 -9.22 8.34 12.26
CA PHE A 275 -10.40 9.16 11.94
C PHE A 275 -10.59 10.35 12.89
N ASP A 276 -9.68 10.53 13.83
CA ASP A 276 -9.66 11.70 14.73
C ASP A 276 -8.79 12.86 14.21
N TYR A 277 -8.27 12.74 12.99
CA TYR A 277 -7.39 13.69 12.32
C TYR A 277 -8.03 15.08 12.13
N PRO A 278 -7.52 16.15 12.80
CA PRO A 278 -8.20 17.44 12.82
C PRO A 278 -8.15 18.22 11.50
N ALA A 279 -7.23 17.88 10.60
CA ALA A 279 -7.09 18.55 9.30
C ALA A 279 -7.86 17.86 8.18
N TRP A 280 -8.58 16.78 8.47
CA TRP A 280 -9.35 16.01 7.50
C TRP A 280 -10.28 16.90 6.67
N HIS A 281 -10.19 16.77 5.35
CA HIS A 281 -10.92 17.54 4.35
C HIS A 281 -10.78 19.06 4.47
N THR A 282 -9.63 19.53 4.97
CA THR A 282 -9.31 20.96 5.04
C THR A 282 -8.08 21.32 4.22
N THR A 283 -7.88 22.61 3.93
CA THR A 283 -6.66 23.11 3.28
C THR A 283 -5.39 22.87 4.12
N ARG A 284 -5.56 22.47 5.38
CA ARG A 284 -4.46 22.17 6.31
C ARG A 284 -3.94 20.74 6.20
N ASP A 285 -4.58 19.86 5.43
CA ASP A 285 -4.06 18.52 5.17
C ASP A 285 -2.85 18.57 4.25
N THR A 286 -1.71 18.86 4.85
CA THR A 286 -0.41 19.08 4.21
C THR A 286 0.66 18.22 4.89
N PRO A 287 1.86 18.01 4.27
CA PRO A 287 2.91 17.19 4.85
C PRO A 287 3.32 17.59 6.28
N GLU A 288 3.18 18.87 6.64
CA GLU A 288 3.49 19.38 7.97
C GLU A 288 2.59 18.80 9.08
N GLN A 289 1.42 18.27 8.73
CA GLN A 289 0.51 17.59 9.68
C GLN A 289 0.88 16.11 9.85
N CYS A 290 1.70 15.56 8.96
CA CYS A 290 2.17 14.18 9.02
C CYS A 290 3.51 14.07 9.72
N SER A 291 3.88 12.85 10.15
CA SER A 291 5.19 12.60 10.73
C SER A 291 5.81 11.28 10.26
N ALA A 292 7.13 11.30 10.10
CA ALA A 292 7.92 10.10 9.83
C ALA A 292 7.75 9.04 10.94
N GLU A 293 7.57 9.48 12.18
CA GLU A 293 7.36 8.58 13.32
C GLU A 293 6.06 7.80 13.18
N SER A 294 4.96 8.44 12.83
CA SER A 294 3.63 7.82 12.64
C SER A 294 3.63 6.84 11.48
N LEU A 295 4.13 7.26 10.30
CA LEU A 295 4.30 6.39 9.15
C LEU A 295 5.19 5.18 9.47
N GLY A 296 6.26 5.42 10.24
CA GLY A 296 7.18 4.39 10.71
C GLY A 296 6.52 3.38 11.65
N LYS A 297 5.65 3.82 12.55
CA LYS A 297 4.88 2.97 13.47
C LYS A 297 3.96 2.04 12.69
N VAL A 298 3.14 2.61 11.80
CA VAL A 298 2.21 1.82 10.97
C VAL A 298 2.96 0.85 10.07
N GLY A 299 3.97 1.32 9.34
CA GLY A 299 4.73 0.48 8.42
C GLY A 299 5.45 -0.69 9.10
N ARG A 300 6.05 -0.48 10.29
CA ARG A 300 6.67 -1.57 11.08
C ARG A 300 5.65 -2.61 11.54
N VAL A 301 4.47 -2.18 11.98
CA VAL A 301 3.40 -3.11 12.39
C VAL A 301 2.96 -3.96 11.21
N ILE A 302 2.67 -3.34 10.06
CA ILE A 302 2.20 -4.06 8.86
C ILE A 302 3.28 -4.99 8.30
N LEU A 303 4.55 -4.54 8.26
CA LEU A 303 5.67 -5.39 7.80
C LEU A 303 5.86 -6.61 8.70
N ALA A 304 5.85 -6.42 10.03
CA ALA A 304 5.99 -7.51 10.98
C ALA A 304 4.80 -8.48 10.87
N TRP A 305 3.58 -7.96 10.76
CA TRP A 305 2.39 -8.77 10.56
C TRP A 305 2.45 -9.59 9.26
N LEU A 306 2.91 -9.01 8.14
CA LEU A 306 3.10 -9.73 6.88
C LEU A 306 4.12 -10.87 7.00
N ARG A 307 5.23 -10.66 7.73
CA ARG A 307 6.28 -11.66 7.94
C ARG A 307 5.82 -12.86 8.77
N GLU A 308 4.78 -12.69 9.56
CA GLU A 308 4.21 -13.74 10.40
C GLU A 308 3.10 -14.55 9.71
N GLN A 309 2.75 -14.19 8.47
CA GLN A 309 1.69 -14.91 7.77
C GLN A 309 2.15 -16.32 7.38
N PRO A 310 1.38 -17.36 7.75
CA PRO A 310 1.78 -18.73 7.46
C PRO A 310 1.82 -18.99 5.96
N GLU A 311 2.75 -19.88 5.57
CA GLU A 311 2.77 -20.41 4.21
C GLU A 311 1.42 -21.03 3.83
N ALA A 312 1.10 -20.96 2.53
CA ALA A 312 -0.04 -21.70 2.03
C ALA A 312 0.21 -23.20 2.25
N PRO A 313 -0.79 -23.95 2.73
CA PRO A 313 -0.62 -25.40 2.84
C PRO A 313 -0.23 -25.97 1.48
N SER A 314 0.89 -26.70 1.44
CA SER A 314 1.31 -27.42 0.24
C SER A 314 0.21 -28.41 -0.14
N ARG A 315 -0.32 -28.27 -1.37
CA ARG A 315 -1.31 -29.21 -1.92
C ARG A 315 -0.64 -30.50 -2.37
#